data_60ab99b75accd30273875d006b7ce1bc
#
_entry.id   60ab99b75accd30273875d006b7ce1bc
#
_cell.length_a   1.000
_cell.length_b   1.000
_cell.length_c   1.000
_cell.angle_alpha   90.00
_cell.angle_beta   90.00
_cell.angle_gamma   90.00
#
_symmetry.space_group_name_H-M   'P 1'
#
loop_
_entity.id
_entity.type
_entity.pdbx_description
1 polymer ?
#
loop_
_entity_poly.entity_id
_entity_poly.type
_entity_poly.pdbx_seq_one_letter_code
_entity_poly.pdbx_strand_id
1 'polypeptide(L)'
;MEHNKIGTYHFVAEPFHVDFTGRLTMGVLGNHLLNCAGFHAAERGFGIAEINENHYTWVLSRLAIELEDLPRQYENFSIHSWIENVYRLFTDRNFELVNKEGKTIGYARSVWAMISMETRKPADLFTLHGESLNQYASDRECPIAKPGRIKVTTESPVEVYQTRYSDIDINGHVNSIKYIEHILDLFPMDIFKEKQIKRFEMAYVAESYYGDALCFYLEEKNENEYDVEVRKSSNEVVVRSKVIFK
;
A
#
# COMPACT_ATOMS: atom_id res chain seq x y z
N MET A 1 -4.24 19.28 25.24
CA MET A 1 -3.45 18.05 25.23
C MET A 1 -2.73 17.98 23.90
N GLU A 2 -1.41 17.79 23.94
CA GLU A 2 -0.65 17.66 22.70
C GLU A 2 -1.02 16.32 22.07
N HIS A 3 -1.65 16.35 20.90
CA HIS A 3 -2.06 15.13 20.21
C HIS A 3 -0.80 14.40 19.73
N ASN A 4 -0.66 13.13 20.13
CA ASN A 4 0.42 12.31 19.63
C ASN A 4 0.29 12.15 18.11
N LYS A 5 1.14 12.87 17.35
CA LYS A 5 1.11 12.91 15.88
C LYS A 5 1.62 11.62 15.24
N ILE A 6 2.34 10.79 16.01
CA ILE A 6 2.92 9.53 15.54
C ILE A 6 2.27 8.38 16.30
N GLY A 7 1.61 7.48 15.59
CA GLY A 7 1.12 6.21 16.14
C GLY A 7 2.22 5.15 16.10
N THR A 8 2.26 4.29 17.11
CA THR A 8 3.21 3.16 17.18
C THR A 8 2.41 1.87 17.37
N TYR A 9 2.63 0.90 16.48
CA TYR A 9 1.91 -0.37 16.46
C TYR A 9 2.91 -1.52 16.47
N HIS A 10 2.66 -2.53 17.32
CA HIS A 10 3.57 -3.64 17.55
C HIS A 10 3.03 -4.92 16.91
N PHE A 11 3.92 -5.67 16.28
CA PHE A 11 3.61 -6.90 15.56
C PHE A 11 4.65 -7.98 15.84
N VAL A 12 4.28 -9.21 15.51
CA VAL A 12 5.15 -10.37 15.44
C VAL A 12 5.09 -10.94 14.04
N ALA A 13 6.21 -11.29 13.44
CA ALA A 13 6.22 -12.05 12.20
C ALA A 13 5.85 -13.51 12.51
N GLU A 14 4.56 -13.82 12.41
CA GLU A 14 4.03 -15.15 12.73
C GLU A 14 4.45 -16.19 11.66
N PRO A 15 4.45 -17.52 11.98
CA PRO A 15 4.89 -18.56 11.03
C PRO A 15 4.21 -18.55 9.66
N PHE A 16 2.91 -18.19 9.61
CA PHE A 16 2.15 -18.11 8.36
C PHE A 16 2.21 -16.75 7.68
N HIS A 17 2.97 -15.81 8.24
CA HIS A 17 3.23 -14.49 7.69
C HIS A 17 4.56 -14.40 6.94
N VAL A 18 5.37 -15.44 6.98
CA VAL A 18 6.68 -15.49 6.34
C VAL A 18 6.69 -16.41 5.13
N ASP A 19 7.56 -16.11 4.18
CA ASP A 19 7.79 -16.92 3.01
C ASP A 19 8.82 -18.05 3.26
N PHE A 20 9.19 -18.77 2.20
CA PHE A 20 10.18 -19.87 2.24
C PHE A 20 11.60 -19.41 2.61
N THR A 21 11.89 -18.10 2.58
CA THR A 21 13.15 -17.52 3.06
C THR A 21 13.11 -17.21 4.57
N GLY A 22 11.96 -17.42 5.20
CA GLY A 22 11.71 -17.11 6.60
C GLY A 22 11.55 -15.62 6.89
N ARG A 23 11.24 -14.79 5.89
CA ARG A 23 11.00 -13.35 6.01
C ARG A 23 9.53 -13.02 5.82
N LEU A 24 9.09 -11.96 6.50
CA LEU A 24 7.73 -11.40 6.37
C LEU A 24 7.42 -11.13 4.89
N THR A 25 6.27 -11.60 4.39
CA THR A 25 5.89 -11.37 3.00
C THR A 25 5.46 -9.93 2.76
N MET A 26 5.61 -9.44 1.53
CA MET A 26 5.17 -8.10 1.14
C MET A 26 3.67 -7.90 1.28
N GLY A 27 2.86 -8.95 1.02
CA GLY A 27 1.42 -8.90 1.22
C GLY A 27 1.05 -8.66 2.69
N VAL A 28 1.66 -9.41 3.61
CA VAL A 28 1.44 -9.22 5.06
C VAL A 28 1.97 -7.87 5.54
N LEU A 29 3.15 -7.43 5.07
CA LEU A 29 3.65 -6.10 5.39
C LEU A 29 2.67 -5.01 4.92
N GLY A 30 2.17 -5.12 3.69
CA GLY A 30 1.16 -4.22 3.16
C GLY A 30 -0.09 -4.16 4.05
N ASN A 31 -0.61 -5.32 4.48
CA ASN A 31 -1.74 -5.39 5.43
C ASN A 31 -1.44 -4.63 6.73
N HIS A 32 -0.27 -4.83 7.33
CA HIS A 32 0.12 -4.13 8.56
C HIS A 32 0.20 -2.62 8.36
N LEU A 33 0.77 -2.15 7.23
CA LEU A 33 0.84 -0.71 6.90
C LEU A 33 -0.55 -0.10 6.79
N LEU A 34 -1.46 -0.75 6.04
CA LEU A 34 -2.83 -0.25 5.85
C LEU A 34 -3.64 -0.29 7.16
N ASN A 35 -3.46 -1.32 7.98
CA ASN A 35 -4.07 -1.41 9.32
C ASN A 35 -3.56 -0.28 10.22
N CYS A 36 -2.25 -0.01 10.25
CA CYS A 36 -1.70 1.11 11.02
C CYS A 36 -2.28 2.46 10.56
N ALA A 37 -2.50 2.64 9.25
CA ALA A 37 -3.16 3.84 8.73
C ALA A 37 -4.59 3.97 9.27
N GLY A 38 -5.34 2.87 9.24
CA GLY A 38 -6.72 2.80 9.74
C GLY A 38 -6.82 3.07 11.25
N PHE A 39 -5.99 2.39 12.06
CA PHE A 39 -5.96 2.58 13.52
C PHE A 39 -5.58 4.01 13.89
N HIS A 40 -4.53 4.54 13.26
CA HIS A 40 -4.10 5.92 13.48
C HIS A 40 -5.19 6.94 13.15
N ALA A 41 -5.96 6.71 12.10
CA ALA A 41 -7.08 7.56 11.73
C ALA A 41 -8.25 7.43 12.72
N ALA A 42 -8.64 6.21 13.10
CA ALA A 42 -9.73 5.94 14.03
C ALA A 42 -9.46 6.53 15.43
N GLU A 43 -8.23 6.37 15.96
CA GLU A 43 -7.82 6.96 17.24
C GLU A 43 -7.94 8.49 17.29
N ARG A 44 -8.08 9.14 16.14
CA ARG A 44 -8.13 10.61 15.97
C ARG A 44 -9.45 11.11 15.41
N GLY A 45 -10.46 10.22 15.29
CA GLY A 45 -11.84 10.56 14.91
C GLY A 45 -12.03 10.84 13.41
N PHE A 46 -11.14 10.33 12.55
CA PHE A 46 -11.31 10.40 11.10
C PHE A 46 -11.06 9.04 10.40
N GLY A 47 -11.28 7.95 11.14
CA GLY A 47 -11.25 6.61 10.61
C GLY A 47 -12.37 6.34 9.60
N ILE A 48 -12.34 5.13 9.02
CA ILE A 48 -13.30 4.76 7.98
C ILE A 48 -14.75 4.73 8.52
N ALA A 49 -14.95 4.33 9.77
CA ALA A 49 -16.28 4.29 10.38
C ALA A 49 -16.89 5.70 10.48
N GLU A 50 -16.12 6.65 11.02
CA GLU A 50 -16.56 8.02 11.22
C GLU A 50 -16.88 8.75 9.91
N ILE A 51 -16.05 8.55 8.87
CA ILE A 51 -16.30 9.21 7.59
C ILE A 51 -17.41 8.52 6.77
N ASN A 52 -17.63 7.20 6.93
CA ASN A 52 -18.71 6.49 6.25
C ASN A 52 -20.09 6.95 6.74
N GLU A 53 -20.23 7.38 8.00
CA GLU A 53 -21.47 7.99 8.52
C GLU A 53 -21.87 9.24 7.72
N ASN A 54 -20.91 9.91 7.08
CA ASN A 54 -21.14 11.08 6.23
C ASN A 54 -21.14 10.74 4.73
N HIS A 55 -21.30 9.46 4.37
CA HIS A 55 -21.29 8.98 2.97
C HIS A 55 -19.99 9.22 2.20
N TYR A 56 -18.86 9.29 2.91
CA TYR A 56 -17.54 9.32 2.32
C TYR A 56 -16.74 8.07 2.73
N THR A 57 -15.67 7.79 2.01
CA THR A 57 -14.74 6.72 2.38
C THR A 57 -13.31 7.06 1.97
N TRP A 58 -12.33 6.42 2.65
CA TRP A 58 -10.93 6.52 2.28
C TRP A 58 -10.60 5.52 1.18
N VAL A 59 -9.85 5.97 0.18
CA VAL A 59 -9.25 5.12 -0.83
C VAL A 59 -7.74 5.32 -0.88
N LEU A 60 -7.01 4.22 -0.95
CA LEU A 60 -5.58 4.23 -1.18
C LEU A 60 -5.32 4.53 -2.65
N SER A 61 -4.62 5.61 -2.93
CA SER A 61 -4.26 6.00 -4.31
C SER A 61 -2.86 5.53 -4.67
N ARG A 62 -1.89 5.65 -3.72
CA ARG A 62 -0.50 5.28 -3.96
C ARG A 62 0.12 4.69 -2.69
N LEU A 63 1.07 3.77 -2.91
CA LEU A 63 1.90 3.17 -1.87
C LEU A 63 3.32 3.01 -2.42
N ALA A 64 4.33 3.40 -1.67
CA ALA A 64 5.72 3.06 -1.92
C ALA A 64 6.31 2.48 -0.64
N ILE A 65 7.02 1.38 -0.75
CA ILE A 65 7.71 0.69 0.34
C ILE A 65 9.18 0.57 -0.05
N GLU A 66 10.10 0.96 0.82
CA GLU A 66 11.54 0.81 0.62
C GLU A 66 12.15 0.14 1.84
N LEU A 67 12.92 -0.94 1.60
CA LEU A 67 13.34 -1.89 2.62
C LEU A 67 14.85 -2.06 2.66
N GLU A 68 15.41 -1.97 3.86
CA GLU A 68 16.75 -2.46 4.16
C GLU A 68 16.73 -3.94 4.56
N ASP A 69 15.72 -4.37 5.32
CA ASP A 69 15.50 -5.77 5.69
C ASP A 69 14.01 -6.00 6.03
N LEU A 70 13.64 -7.26 6.23
CA LEU A 70 12.30 -7.68 6.65
C LEU A 70 12.40 -8.51 7.94
N PRO A 71 11.41 -8.39 8.86
CA PRO A 71 11.35 -9.22 10.05
C PRO A 71 11.34 -10.70 9.70
N ARG A 72 12.07 -11.50 10.49
CA ARG A 72 12.10 -12.95 10.34
C ARG A 72 11.05 -13.62 11.23
N GLN A 73 10.75 -14.87 10.93
CA GLN A 73 9.82 -15.68 11.72
C GLN A 73 10.06 -15.51 13.24
N TYR A 74 8.99 -15.23 13.98
CA TYR A 74 8.95 -14.95 15.42
C TYR A 74 9.64 -13.65 15.87
N GLU A 75 10.15 -12.84 14.97
CA GLU A 75 10.69 -11.54 15.37
C GLU A 75 9.58 -10.53 15.64
N ASN A 76 9.74 -9.79 16.72
CA ASN A 76 8.94 -8.62 17.03
C ASN A 76 9.43 -7.44 16.19
N PHE A 77 8.50 -6.62 15.72
CA PHE A 77 8.78 -5.37 15.04
C PHE A 77 7.69 -4.35 15.34
N SER A 78 7.95 -3.10 15.01
CA SER A 78 6.99 -2.02 15.17
C SER A 78 6.87 -1.22 13.88
N ILE A 79 5.69 -0.64 13.68
CA ILE A 79 5.44 0.32 12.61
C ILE A 79 5.02 1.63 13.27
N HIS A 80 5.78 2.69 12.99
CA HIS A 80 5.40 4.06 13.31
C HIS A 80 4.63 4.65 12.13
N SER A 81 3.49 5.29 12.36
CA SER A 81 2.68 5.92 11.31
C SER A 81 2.39 7.37 11.65
N TRP A 82 2.53 8.27 10.66
CA TRP A 82 2.21 9.68 10.80
C TRP A 82 1.69 10.28 9.48
N ILE A 83 0.90 11.35 9.60
CA ILE A 83 0.51 12.17 8.46
C ILE A 83 1.60 13.23 8.27
N GLU A 84 2.14 13.35 7.06
CA GLU A 84 3.11 14.40 6.69
C GLU A 84 2.38 15.66 6.21
N ASN A 85 1.40 15.49 5.31
CA ASN A 85 0.67 16.61 4.74
C ASN A 85 -0.83 16.29 4.61
N VAL A 86 -1.64 17.32 4.80
CA VAL A 86 -3.07 17.32 4.49
C VAL A 86 -3.31 18.32 3.38
N TYR A 87 -3.78 17.84 2.24
CA TYR A 87 -4.18 18.67 1.11
C TYR A 87 -5.71 18.64 0.97
N ARG A 88 -6.23 19.43 0.08
CA ARG A 88 -7.67 19.53 -0.12
C ARG A 88 -8.34 18.20 -0.52
N LEU A 89 -7.69 17.40 -1.37
CA LEU A 89 -8.25 16.17 -1.93
C LEU A 89 -7.55 14.89 -1.47
N PHE A 90 -6.42 14.99 -0.75
CA PHE A 90 -5.65 13.84 -0.32
C PHE A 90 -4.76 14.15 0.88
N THR A 91 -4.27 13.10 1.53
CA THR A 91 -3.24 13.16 2.58
C THR A 91 -2.03 12.33 2.19
N ASP A 92 -0.83 12.84 2.55
CA ASP A 92 0.39 12.04 2.53
C ASP A 92 0.58 11.42 3.92
N ARG A 93 0.73 10.11 3.96
CA ARG A 93 0.99 9.37 5.20
C ARG A 93 2.25 8.55 5.04
N ASN A 94 3.07 8.54 6.07
CA ASN A 94 4.33 7.82 6.11
C ASN A 94 4.35 6.75 7.19
N PHE A 95 5.28 5.82 7.01
CA PHE A 95 5.52 4.74 7.96
C PHE A 95 7.03 4.51 8.09
N GLU A 96 7.44 4.10 9.28
CA GLU A 96 8.77 3.59 9.56
C GLU A 96 8.64 2.21 10.18
N LEU A 97 9.40 1.26 9.65
CA LEU A 97 9.52 -0.09 10.17
C LEU A 97 10.74 -0.15 11.08
N VAL A 98 10.54 -0.65 12.29
CA VAL A 98 11.60 -0.74 13.31
C VAL A 98 11.66 -2.17 13.83
N ASN A 99 12.84 -2.77 13.82
CA ASN A 99 13.04 -4.12 14.34
C ASN A 99 13.06 -4.15 15.90
N LYS A 100 13.19 -5.33 16.46
CA LYS A 100 13.19 -5.55 17.93
C LYS A 100 14.34 -4.84 18.66
N GLU A 101 15.43 -4.53 17.96
CA GLU A 101 16.58 -3.79 18.49
C GLU A 101 16.41 -2.27 18.42
N GLY A 102 15.28 -1.77 17.90
CA GLY A 102 15.03 -0.35 17.69
C GLY A 102 15.71 0.23 16.46
N LYS A 103 16.25 -0.62 15.55
CA LYS A 103 16.84 -0.20 14.28
C LYS A 103 15.76 -0.08 13.21
N THR A 104 15.78 1.02 12.46
CA THR A 104 14.95 1.18 11.26
C THR A 104 15.38 0.19 10.18
N ILE A 105 14.44 -0.57 9.65
CA ILE A 105 14.63 -1.58 8.59
C ILE A 105 13.86 -1.25 7.31
N GLY A 106 13.10 -0.17 7.29
CA GLY A 106 12.41 0.29 6.10
C GLY A 106 11.49 1.47 6.37
N TYR A 107 11.02 2.06 5.28
CA TYR A 107 10.04 3.13 5.27
C TYR A 107 8.95 2.85 4.25
N ALA A 108 7.77 3.45 4.45
CA ALA A 108 6.74 3.49 3.42
C ALA A 108 6.07 4.86 3.35
N ARG A 109 5.55 5.19 2.18
CA ARG A 109 4.73 6.36 1.90
C ARG A 109 3.42 5.95 1.26
N SER A 110 2.33 6.54 1.66
CA SER A 110 1.02 6.32 1.04
C SER A 110 0.29 7.64 0.80
N VAL A 111 -0.53 7.66 -0.23
CA VAL A 111 -1.42 8.78 -0.55
C VAL A 111 -2.86 8.29 -0.47
N TRP A 112 -3.67 8.98 0.35
CA TRP A 112 -5.07 8.64 0.58
C TRP A 112 -5.95 9.76 0.11
N ALA A 113 -6.99 9.43 -0.65
CA ALA A 113 -8.04 10.35 -1.04
C ALA A 113 -9.34 10.01 -0.33
N MET A 114 -10.09 11.02 0.07
CA MET A 114 -11.48 10.84 0.48
C MET A 114 -12.37 10.93 -0.76
N ILE A 115 -13.29 9.99 -0.92
CA ILE A 115 -14.24 9.99 -2.03
C ILE A 115 -15.66 9.90 -1.52
N SER A 116 -16.61 10.47 -2.27
CA SER A 116 -18.04 10.25 -2.02
C SER A 116 -18.39 8.79 -2.34
N MET A 117 -19.09 8.10 -1.45
CA MET A 117 -19.58 6.74 -1.66
C MET A 117 -20.64 6.67 -2.76
N GLU A 118 -21.39 7.74 -2.96
CA GLU A 118 -22.45 7.83 -3.96
C GLU A 118 -21.92 8.12 -5.37
N THR A 119 -21.08 9.17 -5.50
CA THR A 119 -20.60 9.63 -6.82
C THR A 119 -19.27 9.05 -7.23
N ARG A 120 -18.55 8.38 -6.32
CA ARG A 120 -17.18 7.85 -6.47
C ARG A 120 -16.13 8.91 -6.87
N LYS A 121 -16.45 10.18 -6.68
CA LYS A 121 -15.55 11.31 -6.99
C LYS A 121 -14.79 11.77 -5.76
N PRO A 122 -13.56 12.28 -5.91
CA PRO A 122 -12.81 12.90 -4.82
C PRO A 122 -13.63 14.00 -4.14
N ALA A 123 -13.58 14.01 -2.81
CA ALA A 123 -14.25 14.97 -1.97
C ALA A 123 -13.24 15.88 -1.27
N ASP A 124 -13.66 17.09 -0.94
CA ASP A 124 -12.86 18.05 -0.20
C ASP A 124 -12.75 17.60 1.27
N LEU A 125 -11.54 17.29 1.71
CA LEU A 125 -11.24 16.85 3.09
C LEU A 125 -11.68 17.88 4.14
N PHE A 126 -11.64 19.17 3.80
CA PHE A 126 -12.02 20.23 4.72
C PHE A 126 -13.55 20.39 4.88
N THR A 127 -14.35 19.72 4.04
CA THR A 127 -15.81 19.74 4.14
C THR A 127 -16.29 19.10 5.45
N LEU A 128 -15.69 17.99 5.87
CA LEU A 128 -16.08 17.26 7.08
C LEU A 128 -15.38 17.73 8.34
N HIS A 129 -14.09 18.01 8.24
CA HIS A 129 -13.22 18.21 9.40
C HIS A 129 -12.65 19.64 9.49
N GLY A 130 -12.96 20.51 8.50
CA GLY A 130 -12.31 21.80 8.39
C GLY A 130 -10.78 21.65 8.36
N GLU A 131 -10.07 22.58 8.96
CA GLU A 131 -8.61 22.50 9.09
C GLU A 131 -8.16 21.63 10.27
N SER A 132 -9.07 20.97 10.99
CA SER A 132 -8.74 20.22 12.20
C SER A 132 -7.81 19.03 11.92
N LEU A 133 -7.80 18.46 10.72
CA LEU A 133 -6.87 17.40 10.35
C LEU A 133 -5.40 17.86 10.36
N ASN A 134 -5.14 19.17 10.13
CA ASN A 134 -3.79 19.72 10.12
C ASN A 134 -3.09 19.61 11.49
N GLN A 135 -3.86 19.57 12.59
CA GLN A 135 -3.30 19.39 13.93
C GLN A 135 -2.58 18.05 14.11
N TYR A 136 -2.93 17.05 13.31
CA TYR A 136 -2.32 15.72 13.34
C TYR A 136 -1.13 15.57 12.38
N ALA A 137 -0.87 16.56 11.52
CA ALA A 137 0.30 16.54 10.66
C ALA A 137 1.59 16.68 11.48
N SER A 138 2.59 15.89 11.13
CA SER A 138 3.90 15.86 11.79
C SER A 138 4.96 16.44 10.87
N ASP A 139 5.88 17.21 11.44
CA ASP A 139 7.05 17.74 10.73
C ASP A 139 8.14 16.67 10.49
N ARG A 140 7.86 15.42 10.90
CA ARG A 140 8.78 14.30 10.68
C ARG A 140 8.86 13.98 9.20
N GLU A 141 10.04 14.14 8.63
CA GLU A 141 10.31 13.78 7.23
C GLU A 141 10.39 12.27 7.05
N CYS A 142 10.00 11.81 5.87
CA CYS A 142 10.23 10.44 5.42
C CYS A 142 11.37 10.44 4.40
N PRO A 143 12.46 9.67 4.62
CA PRO A 143 13.67 9.78 3.81
C PRO A 143 13.57 9.17 2.41
N ILE A 144 12.55 8.33 2.15
CA ILE A 144 12.38 7.70 0.85
C ILE A 144 11.67 8.62 -0.15
N ALA A 145 11.96 8.45 -1.43
CA ALA A 145 11.32 9.20 -2.50
C ALA A 145 9.81 8.90 -2.57
N LYS A 146 9.02 9.91 -2.96
CA LYS A 146 7.59 9.71 -3.29
C LYS A 146 7.45 8.73 -4.46
N PRO A 147 6.28 8.00 -4.56
CA PRO A 147 6.02 7.12 -5.69
C PRO A 147 6.18 7.85 -7.02
N GLY A 148 6.91 7.23 -7.95
CA GLY A 148 7.17 7.78 -9.27
C GLY A 148 6.01 7.62 -10.24
N ARG A 149 6.20 8.12 -11.47
CA ARG A 149 5.32 7.83 -12.59
C ARG A 149 5.76 6.53 -13.26
N ILE A 150 4.87 5.57 -13.33
CA ILE A 150 5.10 4.25 -13.93
C ILE A 150 4.44 4.23 -15.31
N LYS A 151 5.16 3.77 -16.33
CA LYS A 151 4.67 3.62 -17.69
C LYS A 151 5.17 2.31 -18.28
N VAL A 152 4.26 1.45 -18.65
CA VAL A 152 4.50 0.19 -19.37
C VAL A 152 4.11 0.38 -20.82
N THR A 153 4.97 -0.08 -21.71
CA THR A 153 4.80 0.07 -23.17
C THR A 153 4.55 -1.26 -23.88
N THR A 154 4.76 -2.39 -23.20
CA THR A 154 4.47 -3.72 -23.76
C THR A 154 2.98 -3.89 -24.05
N GLU A 155 2.67 -4.54 -25.16
CA GLU A 155 1.29 -4.73 -25.64
C GLU A 155 0.72 -6.12 -25.34
N SER A 156 1.58 -7.06 -24.94
CA SER A 156 1.17 -8.43 -24.64
C SER A 156 1.26 -8.70 -23.15
N PRO A 157 0.20 -9.21 -22.52
CA PRO A 157 0.26 -9.62 -21.11
C PRO A 157 1.12 -10.87 -20.97
N VAL A 158 1.87 -10.94 -19.86
CA VAL A 158 2.63 -12.13 -19.48
C VAL A 158 1.77 -13.14 -18.76
N GLU A 159 0.66 -12.68 -18.15
CA GLU A 159 -0.30 -13.49 -17.43
C GLU A 159 -1.70 -12.89 -17.52
N VAL A 160 -2.72 -13.78 -17.48
CA VAL A 160 -4.13 -13.41 -17.33
C VAL A 160 -4.71 -14.19 -16.15
N TYR A 161 -5.13 -13.46 -15.13
CA TYR A 161 -5.70 -14.02 -13.91
C TYR A 161 -7.17 -13.64 -13.77
N GLN A 162 -8.03 -14.63 -13.52
CA GLN A 162 -9.43 -14.37 -13.20
C GLN A 162 -9.63 -14.24 -11.69
N THR A 163 -10.12 -13.09 -11.23
CA THR A 163 -10.32 -12.80 -9.81
C THR A 163 -11.28 -13.78 -9.15
N ARG A 164 -10.98 -14.19 -7.92
CA ARG A 164 -11.66 -15.21 -7.15
C ARG A 164 -12.18 -14.68 -5.83
N TYR A 165 -12.92 -15.50 -5.09
CA TYR A 165 -13.45 -15.18 -3.76
C TYR A 165 -12.38 -14.65 -2.81
N SER A 166 -11.20 -15.26 -2.78
CA SER A 166 -10.10 -14.88 -1.89
C SER A 166 -9.44 -13.53 -2.22
N ASP A 167 -9.76 -12.95 -3.37
CA ASP A 167 -9.25 -11.63 -3.76
C ASP A 167 -10.13 -10.50 -3.28
N ILE A 168 -11.39 -10.78 -2.89
CA ILE A 168 -12.41 -9.77 -2.67
C ILE A 168 -12.45 -9.31 -1.22
N ASP A 169 -12.44 -8.00 -1.01
CA ASP A 169 -12.53 -7.36 0.29
C ASP A 169 -13.98 -7.12 0.73
N ILE A 170 -14.14 -6.50 1.92
CA ILE A 170 -15.45 -6.18 2.51
C ILE A 170 -16.30 -5.21 1.65
N ASN A 171 -15.66 -4.44 0.76
CA ASN A 171 -16.33 -3.50 -0.14
C ASN A 171 -16.78 -4.17 -1.45
N GLY A 172 -16.47 -5.45 -1.64
CA GLY A 172 -16.76 -6.18 -2.87
C GLY A 172 -15.77 -5.95 -4.01
N HIS A 173 -14.64 -5.31 -3.73
CA HIS A 173 -13.58 -5.02 -4.69
C HIS A 173 -12.40 -5.96 -4.49
N VAL A 174 -11.55 -6.10 -5.52
CA VAL A 174 -10.26 -6.76 -5.36
C VAL A 174 -9.43 -5.98 -4.34
N ASN A 175 -9.02 -6.65 -3.27
CA ASN A 175 -8.26 -6.09 -2.18
C ASN A 175 -6.91 -5.53 -2.68
N SER A 176 -6.55 -4.33 -2.24
CA SER A 176 -5.30 -3.65 -2.60
C SER A 176 -4.06 -4.52 -2.40
N ILE A 177 -4.06 -5.37 -1.37
CA ILE A 177 -2.95 -6.28 -1.05
C ILE A 177 -2.86 -7.43 -2.06
N LYS A 178 -3.98 -7.91 -2.59
CA LYS A 178 -3.97 -9.00 -3.57
C LYS A 178 -3.24 -8.63 -4.85
N TYR A 179 -3.30 -7.37 -5.25
CA TYR A 179 -2.46 -6.90 -6.36
C TYR A 179 -0.96 -7.01 -6.06
N ILE A 180 -0.53 -6.77 -4.81
CA ILE A 180 0.88 -6.96 -4.41
C ILE A 180 1.27 -8.42 -4.58
N GLU A 181 0.46 -9.35 -4.07
CA GLU A 181 0.69 -10.79 -4.17
C GLU A 181 0.76 -11.24 -5.64
N HIS A 182 -0.26 -10.94 -6.44
CA HIS A 182 -0.30 -11.32 -7.86
C HIS A 182 0.81 -10.70 -8.71
N ILE A 183 1.26 -9.48 -8.40
CA ILE A 183 2.41 -8.87 -9.09
C ILE A 183 3.70 -9.60 -8.75
N LEU A 184 3.89 -10.01 -7.49
CA LEU A 184 5.07 -10.75 -7.09
C LEU A 184 5.08 -12.18 -7.63
N ASP A 185 3.91 -12.79 -7.85
CA ASP A 185 3.76 -14.11 -8.48
C ASP A 185 4.24 -14.14 -9.95
N LEU A 186 4.41 -12.97 -10.60
CA LEU A 186 4.99 -12.89 -11.94
C LEU A 186 6.50 -13.25 -11.98
N PHE A 187 7.16 -13.24 -10.83
CA PHE A 187 8.59 -13.49 -10.73
C PHE A 187 8.87 -14.94 -10.31
N PRO A 188 9.85 -15.61 -10.93
CA PRO A 188 10.20 -16.97 -10.56
C PRO A 188 10.78 -17.02 -9.13
N MET A 189 10.53 -18.13 -8.42
CA MET A 189 11.01 -18.33 -7.05
C MET A 189 12.53 -18.12 -6.88
N ASP A 190 13.33 -18.38 -7.92
CA ASP A 190 14.77 -18.27 -7.85
C ASP A 190 15.21 -16.81 -7.63
N ILE A 191 14.47 -15.85 -8.16
CA ILE A 191 14.77 -14.43 -7.93
C ILE A 191 14.71 -14.07 -6.44
N PHE A 192 13.73 -14.63 -5.70
CA PHE A 192 13.57 -14.40 -4.26
C PHE A 192 14.57 -15.17 -3.39
N LYS A 193 15.23 -16.21 -3.93
CA LYS A 193 16.36 -16.89 -3.27
C LYS A 193 17.62 -16.06 -3.32
N GLU A 194 17.86 -15.37 -4.42
CA GLU A 194 19.09 -14.64 -4.71
C GLU A 194 19.00 -13.16 -4.36
N LYS A 195 17.83 -12.55 -4.48
CA LYS A 195 17.59 -11.11 -4.33
C LYS A 195 16.50 -10.83 -3.29
N GLN A 196 16.48 -9.61 -2.81
CA GLN A 196 15.42 -9.08 -1.94
C GLN A 196 14.77 -7.88 -2.59
N ILE A 197 13.50 -7.66 -2.30
CA ILE A 197 12.81 -6.43 -2.73
C ILE A 197 13.45 -5.27 -1.97
N LYS A 198 14.02 -4.33 -2.72
CA LYS A 198 14.53 -3.05 -2.22
C LYS A 198 13.41 -2.02 -2.18
N ARG A 199 12.63 -1.91 -3.25
CA ARG A 199 11.56 -0.94 -3.38
C ARG A 199 10.36 -1.53 -4.12
N PHE A 200 9.17 -1.23 -3.65
CA PHE A 200 7.91 -1.64 -4.25
C PHE A 200 6.96 -0.45 -4.30
N GLU A 201 6.47 -0.10 -5.48
CA GLU A 201 5.53 1.00 -5.66
C GLU A 201 4.22 0.51 -6.26
N MET A 202 3.12 1.09 -5.80
CA MET A 202 1.77 0.86 -6.30
C MET A 202 1.07 2.18 -6.59
N ALA A 203 0.38 2.25 -7.73
CA ALA A 203 -0.58 3.29 -8.05
C ALA A 203 -1.90 2.62 -8.40
N TYR A 204 -2.92 2.82 -7.56
CA TYR A 204 -4.26 2.30 -7.76
C TYR A 204 -5.05 3.30 -8.61
N VAL A 205 -5.58 2.85 -9.75
CA VAL A 205 -6.17 3.71 -10.79
C VAL A 205 -7.67 3.48 -10.89
N ALA A 206 -8.10 2.22 -10.86
CA ALA A 206 -9.51 1.82 -10.93
C ALA A 206 -9.77 0.57 -10.08
N GLU A 207 -11.02 0.31 -9.79
CA GLU A 207 -11.46 -0.86 -9.02
C GLU A 207 -11.68 -2.07 -9.93
N SER A 208 -11.45 -3.27 -9.40
CA SER A 208 -11.83 -4.54 -10.02
C SER A 208 -12.71 -5.35 -9.10
N TYR A 209 -13.45 -6.27 -9.67
CA TYR A 209 -14.51 -7.03 -9.01
C TYR A 209 -14.31 -8.53 -9.17
N TYR A 210 -15.10 -9.30 -8.44
CA TYR A 210 -15.17 -10.75 -8.61
C TYR A 210 -15.50 -11.12 -10.05
N GLY A 211 -14.71 -12.03 -10.63
CA GLY A 211 -14.89 -12.52 -12.00
C GLY A 211 -14.25 -11.66 -13.07
N ASP A 212 -13.63 -10.52 -12.72
CA ASP A 212 -12.85 -9.74 -13.69
C ASP A 212 -11.60 -10.52 -14.11
N ALA A 213 -11.27 -10.47 -15.41
CA ALA A 213 -10.01 -10.96 -15.92
C ALA A 213 -8.97 -9.82 -15.87
N LEU A 214 -7.92 -10.03 -15.10
CA LEU A 214 -6.80 -9.12 -14.92
C LEU A 214 -5.63 -9.57 -15.81
N CYS A 215 -5.23 -8.72 -16.74
CA CYS A 215 -4.11 -8.92 -17.64
C CYS A 215 -2.87 -8.19 -17.09
N PHE A 216 -1.81 -8.93 -16.83
CA PHE A 216 -0.57 -8.40 -16.26
C PHE A 216 0.46 -8.17 -17.36
N TYR A 217 0.94 -6.94 -17.46
CA TYR A 217 1.97 -6.50 -18.41
C TYR A 217 3.23 -6.19 -17.65
N LEU A 218 4.31 -6.93 -17.92
CA LEU A 218 5.61 -6.81 -17.25
C LEU A 218 6.63 -6.24 -18.23
N GLU A 219 7.34 -5.21 -17.81
CA GLU A 219 8.43 -4.60 -18.58
C GLU A 219 9.68 -4.48 -17.72
N GLU A 220 10.74 -5.19 -18.11
CA GLU A 220 12.05 -5.08 -17.49
C GLU A 220 12.71 -3.76 -17.93
N LYS A 221 13.07 -2.90 -16.99
CA LYS A 221 13.77 -1.63 -17.25
C LYS A 221 15.28 -1.80 -17.18
N ASN A 222 15.73 -2.65 -16.28
CA ASN A 222 17.11 -3.10 -16.12
C ASN A 222 17.12 -4.39 -15.28
N GLU A 223 18.30 -4.96 -15.02
CA GLU A 223 18.50 -6.24 -14.33
C GLU A 223 17.75 -6.40 -12.99
N ASN A 224 17.42 -5.28 -12.32
CA ASN A 224 16.81 -5.29 -11.00
C ASN A 224 15.52 -4.45 -10.92
N GLU A 225 15.08 -3.81 -11.99
CA GLU A 225 13.94 -2.91 -11.99
C GLU A 225 12.90 -3.30 -13.04
N TYR A 226 11.67 -3.46 -12.58
CA TYR A 226 10.53 -3.89 -13.38
C TYR A 226 9.35 -2.95 -13.18
N ASP A 227 8.73 -2.55 -14.28
CA ASP A 227 7.43 -1.88 -14.27
C ASP A 227 6.33 -2.87 -14.63
N VAL A 228 5.23 -2.83 -13.88
CA VAL A 228 4.06 -3.69 -14.12
C VAL A 228 2.83 -2.81 -14.29
N GLU A 229 2.00 -3.14 -15.27
CA GLU A 229 0.66 -2.56 -15.42
C GLU A 229 -0.37 -3.69 -15.45
N VAL A 230 -1.42 -3.54 -14.65
CA VAL A 230 -2.54 -4.48 -14.61
C VAL A 230 -3.73 -3.82 -15.28
N ARG A 231 -4.33 -4.50 -16.26
CA ARG A 231 -5.51 -4.03 -17.00
C ARG A 231 -6.61 -5.06 -16.91
N LYS A 232 -7.84 -4.61 -16.97
CA LYS A 232 -8.98 -5.50 -17.25
C LYS A 232 -8.95 -5.94 -18.71
N SER A 233 -9.70 -6.99 -19.07
CA SER A 233 -9.87 -7.41 -20.45
C SER A 233 -10.45 -6.31 -21.38
N SER A 234 -11.11 -5.30 -20.81
CA SER A 234 -11.55 -4.09 -21.48
C SER A 234 -10.41 -3.11 -21.82
N ASN A 235 -9.17 -3.43 -21.47
CA ASN A 235 -7.98 -2.56 -21.55
C ASN A 235 -8.00 -1.35 -20.58
N GLU A 236 -8.92 -1.32 -19.62
CA GLU A 236 -8.91 -0.35 -18.52
C GLU A 236 -7.78 -0.65 -17.56
N VAL A 237 -6.92 0.34 -17.31
CA VAL A 237 -5.83 0.21 -16.32
C VAL A 237 -6.39 0.25 -14.92
N VAL A 238 -6.06 -0.75 -14.11
CA VAL A 238 -6.49 -0.81 -12.70
C VAL A 238 -5.36 -0.54 -11.73
N VAL A 239 -4.14 -1.01 -12.02
CA VAL A 239 -2.97 -0.81 -11.16
C VAL A 239 -1.72 -0.60 -12.02
N ARG A 240 -0.81 0.23 -11.50
CA ARG A 240 0.59 0.30 -11.95
C ARG A 240 1.50 0.04 -10.78
N SER A 241 2.58 -0.69 -11.01
CA SER A 241 3.54 -1.06 -9.98
C SER A 241 4.96 -0.99 -10.51
N LYS A 242 5.90 -0.68 -9.61
CA LYS A 242 7.34 -0.78 -9.84
C LYS A 242 7.92 -1.72 -8.79
N VAL A 243 8.76 -2.65 -9.21
CA VAL A 243 9.48 -3.58 -8.36
C VAL A 243 10.97 -3.39 -8.59
N ILE A 244 11.72 -3.11 -7.51
CA ILE A 244 13.19 -3.01 -7.55
C ILE A 244 13.76 -4.02 -6.58
N PHE A 245 14.64 -4.86 -7.07
CA PHE A 245 15.42 -5.84 -6.27
C PHE A 245 16.81 -5.30 -5.90
N LYS A 246 17.43 -5.91 -4.89
CA LYS A 246 18.84 -5.70 -4.48
C LYS A 246 19.50 -7.03 -4.21
#